data_e743d9446c2e20fa427a5c4e7d363d9c
#
_entry.id   e743d9446c2e20fa427a5c4e7d363d9c
#
_cell.length_a   1.000
_cell.length_b   1.000
_cell.length_c   1.000
_cell.angle_alpha   90.00
_cell.angle_beta   90.00
_cell.angle_gamma   90.00
#
_symmetry.space_group_name_H-M   'P 1'
#
loop_
_entity.id
_entity.type
_entity.pdbx_description
1 polymer ?
#
loop_
_entity_poly.entity_id
_entity_poly.type
_entity_poly.pdbx_seq_one_letter_code
_entity_poly.pdbx_strand_id
1 'polypeptide(L)'
;MSRRGLAAVSSVLDQAASSATNILVLVLAARLSSASGFADFSMVYVTFSVLLGLSMAYVGQTVVLEKAEERLGAVCRSAVGFTGAAAGAVGAVLAVVGLALPGTTGPAFLALGLVLPLVLVQDGLRYCFSALRAPERALAADALRLVCVVAALAVQPSGASAGRLVLVWGLSALPALGLGLWLLRPYVRGARADLRPYVRRGHLGQRFVVEFAVGNGSSQLAVLGLGVFATPLAVGALRGASTLFGPLNVLFNSANSFGPPVLSRLGGKRATVRATVALGGVLAVVGAGWATALYLLPDRLGRELLGDTWASAAALLPATGAQYAVMGLGTCALLTLRVLAPKATLSLQVAFSMLSVVFLLAGYAVWGPLGAAWGLAAGSALKALAAWLRVARLPVAAPRDDEPAPVSA
;
A
#
# COMPACT_ATOMS: atom_id res chain seq x y z
N MET A 1 -16.27 12.44 -20.07
CA MET A 1 -14.95 12.03 -19.50
C MET A 1 -14.23 11.11 -20.47
N SER A 2 -12.94 11.29 -20.70
CA SER A 2 -12.17 10.35 -21.53
C SER A 2 -12.07 8.98 -20.80
N ARG A 3 -11.88 7.86 -21.56
CA ARG A 3 -11.67 6.52 -20.98
C ARG A 3 -10.51 6.51 -19.95
N ARG A 4 -9.50 7.35 -20.14
CA ARG A 4 -8.38 7.51 -19.21
C ARG A 4 -8.78 8.19 -17.90
N GLY A 5 -9.67 9.19 -17.96
CA GLY A 5 -10.20 9.84 -16.77
C GLY A 5 -11.07 8.92 -15.93
N LEU A 6 -11.91 8.10 -16.57
CA LEU A 6 -12.70 7.08 -15.88
C LEU A 6 -11.84 6.03 -15.17
N ALA A 7 -10.77 5.55 -15.82
CA ALA A 7 -9.86 4.58 -15.21
C ALA A 7 -9.12 5.15 -13.98
N ALA A 8 -8.69 6.42 -14.03
CA ALA A 8 -8.05 7.07 -12.90
C ALA A 8 -9.02 7.24 -11.72
N VAL A 9 -10.25 7.67 -11.98
CA VAL A 9 -11.30 7.79 -10.94
C VAL A 9 -11.62 6.43 -10.35
N SER A 10 -11.82 5.38 -11.16
CA SER A 10 -12.08 4.03 -10.67
C SER A 10 -10.93 3.51 -9.78
N SER A 11 -9.68 3.81 -10.14
CA SER A 11 -8.51 3.43 -9.33
C SER A 11 -8.48 4.13 -7.97
N VAL A 12 -8.81 5.43 -7.92
CA VAL A 12 -8.89 6.17 -6.65
C VAL A 12 -10.04 5.66 -5.80
N LEU A 13 -11.20 5.43 -6.39
CA LEU A 13 -12.37 4.87 -5.69
C LEU A 13 -12.11 3.45 -5.17
N ASP A 14 -11.43 2.61 -5.94
CA ASP A 14 -10.99 1.28 -5.53
C ASP A 14 -10.10 1.33 -4.29
N GLN A 15 -9.09 2.20 -4.31
CA GLN A 15 -8.20 2.38 -3.16
C GLN A 15 -8.94 2.98 -1.95
N ALA A 16 -9.89 3.90 -2.19
CA ALA A 16 -10.72 4.45 -1.14
C ALA A 16 -11.63 3.38 -0.51
N ALA A 17 -12.26 2.52 -1.31
CA ALA A 17 -13.08 1.41 -0.84
C ALA A 17 -12.28 0.42 0.01
N SER A 18 -11.06 0.07 -0.44
CA SER A 18 -10.15 -0.78 0.31
C SER A 18 -9.71 -0.16 1.63
N SER A 19 -9.35 1.11 1.62
CA SER A 19 -8.96 1.84 2.85
C SER A 19 -10.13 1.98 3.82
N ALA A 20 -11.33 2.28 3.31
CA ALA A 20 -12.55 2.32 4.11
C ALA A 20 -12.85 0.96 4.74
N THR A 21 -12.69 -0.13 3.98
CA THR A 21 -12.83 -1.50 4.49
C THR A 21 -11.92 -1.73 5.69
N ASN A 22 -10.64 -1.37 5.58
CA ASN A 22 -9.66 -1.58 6.64
C ASN A 22 -9.98 -0.76 7.90
N ILE A 23 -10.40 0.50 7.74
CA ILE A 23 -10.78 1.37 8.86
C ILE A 23 -12.05 0.86 9.54
N LEU A 24 -13.10 0.56 8.76
CA LEU A 24 -14.38 0.11 9.30
C LEU A 24 -14.27 -1.23 10.01
N VAL A 25 -13.44 -2.13 9.51
CA VAL A 25 -13.16 -3.41 10.20
C VAL A 25 -12.58 -3.17 11.60
N LEU A 26 -11.60 -2.28 11.74
CA LEU A 26 -11.00 -1.95 13.04
C LEU A 26 -12.02 -1.27 13.98
N VAL A 27 -12.79 -0.31 13.45
CA VAL A 27 -13.82 0.40 14.22
C VAL A 27 -14.91 -0.56 14.70
N LEU A 28 -15.42 -1.43 13.82
CA LEU A 28 -16.45 -2.42 14.19
C LEU A 28 -15.88 -3.46 15.17
N ALA A 29 -14.66 -3.94 14.96
CA ALA A 29 -14.03 -4.85 15.91
C ALA A 29 -13.87 -4.22 17.31
N ALA A 30 -13.46 -2.94 17.37
CA ALA A 30 -13.35 -2.22 18.65
C ALA A 30 -14.69 -2.06 19.35
N ARG A 31 -15.78 -1.82 18.60
CA ARG A 31 -17.13 -1.67 19.16
C ARG A 31 -17.76 -2.99 19.60
N LEU A 32 -17.39 -4.09 18.95
CA LEU A 32 -18.01 -5.41 19.14
C LEU A 32 -17.25 -6.29 20.15
N SER A 33 -16.03 -5.91 20.54
CA SER A 33 -15.22 -6.70 21.47
C SER A 33 -14.92 -5.95 22.77
N SER A 34 -14.49 -6.69 23.80
CA SER A 34 -13.88 -6.10 25.00
C SER A 34 -12.52 -5.49 24.69
N ALA A 35 -11.96 -4.68 25.59
CA ALA A 35 -10.63 -4.09 25.40
C ALA A 35 -9.53 -5.16 25.14
N SER A 36 -9.57 -6.28 25.88
CA SER A 36 -8.66 -7.42 25.68
C SER A 36 -8.93 -8.13 24.34
N GLY A 37 -10.19 -8.35 23.98
CA GLY A 37 -10.56 -8.95 22.70
C GLY A 37 -10.15 -8.07 21.52
N PHE A 38 -10.25 -6.74 21.64
CA PHE A 38 -9.77 -5.82 20.62
C PHE A 38 -8.23 -5.82 20.51
N ALA A 39 -7.51 -5.98 21.63
CA ALA A 39 -6.07 -6.13 21.60
C ALA A 39 -5.64 -7.39 20.82
N ASP A 40 -6.29 -8.54 21.08
CA ASP A 40 -6.06 -9.79 20.33
C ASP A 40 -6.38 -9.63 18.85
N PHE A 41 -7.54 -9.04 18.52
CA PHE A 41 -7.92 -8.76 17.14
C PHE A 41 -6.88 -7.87 16.44
N SER A 42 -6.44 -6.81 17.11
CA SER A 42 -5.46 -5.86 16.56
C SER A 42 -4.12 -6.51 16.29
N MET A 43 -3.63 -7.40 17.18
CA MET A 43 -2.40 -8.14 16.97
C MET A 43 -2.47 -9.02 15.71
N VAL A 44 -3.56 -9.75 15.55
CA VAL A 44 -3.81 -10.60 14.37
C VAL A 44 -3.95 -9.75 13.12
N TYR A 45 -4.62 -8.62 13.20
CA TYR A 45 -4.80 -7.69 12.07
C TYR A 45 -3.50 -7.02 11.61
N VAL A 46 -2.60 -6.69 12.55
CA VAL A 46 -1.24 -6.21 12.22
C VAL A 46 -0.45 -7.30 11.50
N THR A 47 -0.51 -8.55 11.99
CA THR A 47 0.12 -9.70 11.33
C THR A 47 -0.40 -9.85 9.89
N PHE A 48 -1.73 -9.81 9.70
CA PHE A 48 -2.34 -9.80 8.37
C PHE A 48 -1.81 -8.64 7.51
N SER A 49 -1.73 -7.44 8.04
CA SER A 49 -1.29 -6.25 7.29
C SER A 49 0.15 -6.37 6.79
N VAL A 50 1.03 -6.99 7.59
CA VAL A 50 2.40 -7.30 7.16
C VAL A 50 2.40 -8.33 6.04
N LEU A 51 1.64 -9.42 6.17
CA LEU A 51 1.52 -10.47 5.14
C LEU A 51 0.92 -9.93 3.85
N LEU A 52 -0.08 -9.04 3.96
CA LEU A 52 -0.65 -8.33 2.82
C LEU A 52 0.41 -7.50 2.09
N GLY A 53 1.19 -6.72 2.84
CA GLY A 53 2.27 -5.91 2.27
C GLY A 53 3.37 -6.75 1.61
N LEU A 54 3.72 -7.90 2.20
CA LEU A 54 4.67 -8.85 1.61
C LEU A 54 4.11 -9.46 0.32
N SER A 55 2.83 -9.86 0.30
CA SER A 55 2.15 -10.38 -0.89
C SER A 55 2.10 -9.34 -2.01
N MET A 56 1.73 -8.09 -1.66
CA MET A 56 1.75 -6.96 -2.58
C MET A 56 3.16 -6.75 -3.18
N ALA A 57 4.19 -6.76 -2.36
CA ALA A 57 5.56 -6.55 -2.81
C ALA A 57 6.06 -7.70 -3.68
N TYR A 58 5.84 -8.95 -3.26
CA TYR A 58 6.39 -10.12 -3.95
C TYR A 58 5.67 -10.42 -5.26
N VAL A 59 4.35 -10.40 -5.25
CA VAL A 59 3.50 -10.80 -6.38
C VAL A 59 2.91 -9.57 -7.08
N GLY A 60 2.20 -8.71 -6.35
CA GLY A 60 1.45 -7.59 -6.91
C GLY A 60 2.31 -6.67 -7.77
N GLN A 61 3.45 -6.22 -7.24
CA GLN A 61 4.36 -5.32 -7.96
C GLN A 61 4.95 -5.96 -9.23
N THR A 62 5.19 -7.27 -9.22
CA THR A 62 5.73 -7.97 -10.40
C THR A 62 4.67 -8.14 -11.49
N VAL A 63 3.41 -8.36 -11.11
CA VAL A 63 2.28 -8.46 -12.05
C VAL A 63 2.04 -7.14 -12.78
N VAL A 64 2.03 -6.02 -12.05
CA VAL A 64 1.77 -4.70 -12.67
C VAL A 64 2.91 -4.21 -13.56
N LEU A 65 4.11 -4.77 -13.42
CA LEU A 65 5.27 -4.44 -14.25
C LEU A 65 5.39 -5.33 -15.51
N GLU A 66 4.53 -6.34 -15.69
CA GLU A 66 4.53 -7.17 -16.90
C GLU A 66 4.12 -6.31 -18.13
N LYS A 67 4.94 -6.37 -19.15
CA LYS A 67 4.80 -5.55 -20.38
C LYS A 67 4.18 -6.32 -21.55
N ALA A 68 4.36 -7.64 -21.57
CA ALA A 68 3.92 -8.49 -22.66
C ALA A 68 2.42 -8.78 -22.51
N GLU A 69 1.57 -8.15 -23.34
CA GLU A 69 0.11 -8.33 -23.30
C GLU A 69 -0.31 -9.80 -23.45
N GLU A 70 0.37 -10.54 -24.32
CA GLU A 70 0.14 -11.96 -24.58
C GLU A 70 0.34 -12.85 -23.35
N ARG A 71 1.21 -12.41 -22.43
CA ARG A 71 1.56 -13.16 -21.21
C ARG A 71 0.69 -12.81 -20.02
N LEU A 72 -0.06 -11.68 -20.07
CA LEU A 72 -0.81 -11.18 -18.91
C LEU A 72 -1.79 -12.22 -18.35
N GLY A 73 -2.49 -12.97 -19.19
CA GLY A 73 -3.39 -14.03 -18.74
C GLY A 73 -2.67 -15.13 -17.95
N ALA A 74 -1.52 -15.59 -18.45
CA ALA A 74 -0.72 -16.60 -17.79
C ALA A 74 -0.09 -16.06 -16.49
N VAL A 75 0.40 -14.83 -16.49
CA VAL A 75 0.96 -14.15 -15.32
C VAL A 75 -0.11 -13.97 -14.24
N CYS A 76 -1.29 -13.47 -14.57
CA CYS A 76 -2.39 -13.32 -13.62
C CYS A 76 -2.83 -14.68 -13.03
N ARG A 77 -2.94 -15.72 -13.86
CA ARG A 77 -3.27 -17.07 -13.38
C ARG A 77 -2.22 -17.62 -12.44
N SER A 78 -0.94 -17.44 -12.79
CA SER A 78 0.20 -17.87 -11.96
C SER A 78 0.27 -17.10 -10.64
N ALA A 79 0.01 -15.78 -10.68
CA ALA A 79 -0.02 -14.90 -9.51
C ALA A 79 -1.11 -15.34 -8.51
N VAL A 80 -2.34 -15.58 -8.99
CA VAL A 80 -3.45 -16.08 -8.17
C VAL A 80 -3.11 -17.43 -7.55
N GLY A 81 -2.57 -18.37 -8.37
CA GLY A 81 -2.19 -19.71 -7.91
C GLY A 81 -1.06 -19.66 -6.87
N PHE A 82 -0.01 -18.87 -7.12
CA PHE A 82 1.10 -18.71 -6.19
C PHE A 82 0.67 -18.04 -4.89
N THR A 83 -0.10 -16.95 -4.97
CA THR A 83 -0.61 -16.28 -3.76
C THR A 83 -1.47 -17.23 -2.92
N GLY A 84 -2.36 -17.99 -3.55
CA GLY A 84 -3.18 -18.98 -2.85
C GLY A 84 -2.35 -20.07 -2.16
N ALA A 85 -1.36 -20.63 -2.87
CA ALA A 85 -0.48 -21.67 -2.32
C ALA A 85 0.41 -21.14 -1.18
N ALA A 86 1.04 -19.96 -1.39
CA ALA A 86 1.90 -19.35 -0.37
C ALA A 86 1.09 -18.94 0.86
N ALA A 87 -0.08 -18.30 0.66
CA ALA A 87 -0.98 -17.93 1.74
C ALA A 87 -1.55 -19.16 2.47
N GLY A 88 -1.80 -20.26 1.74
CA GLY A 88 -2.18 -21.54 2.33
C GLY A 88 -1.11 -22.12 3.24
N ALA A 89 0.15 -22.12 2.77
CA ALA A 89 1.28 -22.59 3.56
C ALA A 89 1.51 -21.74 4.83
N VAL A 90 1.53 -20.41 4.68
CA VAL A 90 1.65 -19.48 5.82
C VAL A 90 0.44 -19.60 6.74
N GLY A 91 -0.76 -19.72 6.18
CA GLY A 91 -2.01 -19.92 6.94
C GLY A 91 -1.99 -21.20 7.77
N ALA A 92 -1.47 -22.30 7.21
CA ALA A 92 -1.29 -23.55 7.96
C ALA A 92 -0.33 -23.37 9.15
N VAL A 93 0.78 -22.66 8.95
CA VAL A 93 1.70 -22.32 10.06
C VAL A 93 1.01 -21.49 11.13
N LEU A 94 0.27 -20.44 10.73
CA LEU A 94 -0.47 -19.60 11.68
C LEU A 94 -1.55 -20.39 12.42
N ALA A 95 -2.23 -21.32 11.74
CA ALA A 95 -3.22 -22.20 12.37
C ALA A 95 -2.57 -23.10 13.43
N VAL A 96 -1.42 -23.71 13.12
CA VAL A 96 -0.66 -24.53 14.09
C VAL A 96 -0.20 -23.68 15.28
N VAL A 97 0.32 -22.47 15.02
CA VAL A 97 0.70 -21.52 16.09
C VAL A 97 -0.53 -21.15 16.93
N GLY A 98 -1.68 -20.89 16.28
CA GLY A 98 -2.93 -20.60 16.96
C GLY A 98 -3.43 -21.74 17.87
N LEU A 99 -3.21 -22.98 17.47
CA LEU A 99 -3.53 -24.17 18.30
C LEU A 99 -2.59 -24.31 19.50
N ALA A 100 -1.34 -23.85 19.39
CA ALA A 100 -0.33 -23.93 20.44
C ALA A 100 -0.39 -22.74 21.43
N LEU A 101 -0.94 -21.60 21.03
CA LEU A 101 -1.04 -20.41 21.88
C LEU A 101 -2.15 -20.53 22.91
N PRO A 102 -1.87 -20.26 24.21
CA PRO A 102 -2.90 -20.26 25.25
C PRO A 102 -3.80 -19.02 25.16
N GLY A 103 -4.97 -19.09 25.80
CA GLY A 103 -5.86 -17.95 25.97
C GLY A 103 -6.68 -17.63 24.71
N THR A 104 -7.11 -16.38 24.60
CA THR A 104 -8.03 -15.88 23.56
C THR A 104 -7.34 -15.51 22.25
N THR A 105 -6.02 -15.33 22.29
CA THR A 105 -5.20 -14.99 21.11
C THR A 105 -5.05 -16.18 20.15
N GLY A 106 -4.95 -17.42 20.69
CA GLY A 106 -4.81 -18.64 19.89
C GLY A 106 -5.92 -18.83 18.86
N PRO A 107 -7.20 -18.83 19.24
CA PRO A 107 -8.33 -18.92 18.31
C PRO A 107 -8.36 -17.82 17.25
N ALA A 108 -7.82 -16.62 17.54
CA ALA A 108 -7.76 -15.53 16.57
C ALA A 108 -6.68 -15.78 15.48
N PHE A 109 -5.51 -16.32 15.86
CA PHE A 109 -4.49 -16.75 14.89
C PHE A 109 -4.92 -17.97 14.08
N LEU A 110 -5.62 -18.93 14.70
CA LEU A 110 -6.23 -20.06 13.99
C LEU A 110 -7.21 -19.56 12.92
N ALA A 111 -8.09 -18.64 13.29
CA ALA A 111 -9.05 -18.03 12.36
C ALA A 111 -8.33 -17.31 11.21
N LEU A 112 -7.28 -16.51 11.50
CA LEU A 112 -6.48 -15.87 10.47
C LEU A 112 -5.87 -16.90 9.52
N GLY A 113 -5.27 -17.97 10.06
CA GLY A 113 -4.68 -19.04 9.27
C GLY A 113 -5.65 -19.64 8.25
N LEU A 114 -6.89 -19.88 8.67
CA LEU A 114 -7.94 -20.45 7.81
C LEU A 114 -8.40 -19.49 6.71
N VAL A 115 -8.50 -18.19 6.99
CA VAL A 115 -9.03 -17.21 6.02
C VAL A 115 -7.95 -16.50 5.22
N LEU A 116 -6.68 -16.64 5.56
CA LEU A 116 -5.57 -15.95 4.93
C LEU A 116 -5.52 -16.12 3.41
N PRO A 117 -5.67 -17.36 2.85
CA PRO A 117 -5.69 -17.55 1.41
C PRO A 117 -6.80 -16.78 0.71
N LEU A 118 -8.00 -16.75 1.32
CA LEU A 118 -9.16 -16.05 0.77
C LEU A 118 -8.88 -14.55 0.63
N VAL A 119 -8.39 -13.96 1.71
CA VAL A 119 -8.22 -12.50 1.78
C VAL A 119 -7.05 -12.03 0.93
N LEU A 120 -5.90 -12.76 0.94
CA LEU A 120 -4.74 -12.40 0.13
C LEU A 120 -4.97 -12.62 -1.38
N VAL A 121 -5.70 -13.67 -1.77
CA VAL A 121 -6.04 -13.87 -3.19
C VAL A 121 -7.02 -12.79 -3.64
N GLN A 122 -8.03 -12.46 -2.84
CA GLN A 122 -9.00 -11.41 -3.17
C GLN A 122 -8.29 -10.04 -3.38
N ASP A 123 -7.40 -9.66 -2.48
CA ASP A 123 -6.60 -8.44 -2.65
C ASP A 123 -5.67 -8.52 -3.86
N GLY A 124 -5.04 -9.67 -4.09
CA GLY A 124 -4.15 -9.92 -5.24
C GLY A 124 -4.82 -9.73 -6.61
N LEU A 125 -6.13 -9.94 -6.72
CA LEU A 125 -6.90 -9.74 -7.96
C LEU A 125 -6.85 -8.28 -8.43
N ARG A 126 -6.74 -7.31 -7.51
CA ARG A 126 -6.58 -5.89 -7.83
C ARG A 126 -5.37 -5.64 -8.74
N TYR A 127 -4.25 -6.29 -8.47
CA TYR A 127 -3.03 -6.15 -9.27
C TYR A 127 -3.18 -6.80 -10.65
N CYS A 128 -3.92 -7.91 -10.74
CA CYS A 128 -4.27 -8.51 -12.01
C CYS A 128 -5.14 -7.56 -12.84
N PHE A 129 -6.19 -6.98 -12.28
CA PHE A 129 -7.04 -6.02 -12.98
C PHE A 129 -6.30 -4.72 -13.33
N SER A 130 -5.36 -4.30 -12.49
CA SER A 130 -4.47 -3.19 -12.80
C SER A 130 -3.62 -3.46 -14.05
N ALA A 131 -2.95 -4.62 -14.12
CA ALA A 131 -2.15 -5.04 -15.26
C ALA A 131 -3.00 -5.19 -16.53
N LEU A 132 -4.24 -5.71 -16.39
CA LEU A 132 -5.24 -5.85 -17.46
C LEU A 132 -5.94 -4.53 -17.83
N ARG A 133 -5.65 -3.43 -17.10
CA ARG A 133 -6.27 -2.09 -17.26
C ARG A 133 -7.80 -2.07 -17.13
N ALA A 134 -8.28 -2.86 -16.23
CA ALA A 134 -9.69 -2.96 -15.89
C ALA A 134 -9.94 -2.53 -14.43
N PRO A 135 -9.55 -1.29 -14.00
CA PRO A 135 -9.67 -0.85 -12.61
C PRO A 135 -11.13 -0.83 -12.12
N GLU A 136 -12.11 -0.69 -13.04
CA GLU A 136 -13.52 -0.79 -12.71
C GLU A 136 -13.92 -2.18 -12.20
N ARG A 137 -13.19 -3.23 -12.57
CA ARG A 137 -13.43 -4.59 -12.07
C ARG A 137 -12.84 -4.79 -10.69
N ALA A 138 -11.69 -4.18 -10.41
CA ALA A 138 -11.14 -4.12 -9.06
C ALA A 138 -12.10 -3.39 -8.12
N LEU A 139 -12.56 -2.20 -8.53
CA LEU A 139 -13.53 -1.41 -7.78
C LEU A 139 -14.83 -2.20 -7.49
N ALA A 140 -15.38 -2.93 -8.47
CA ALA A 140 -16.58 -3.74 -8.28
C ALA A 140 -16.38 -4.83 -7.21
N ALA A 141 -15.23 -5.53 -7.23
CA ALA A 141 -14.89 -6.54 -6.24
C ALA A 141 -14.67 -5.92 -4.84
N ASP A 142 -13.96 -4.80 -4.75
CA ASP A 142 -13.65 -4.15 -3.48
C ASP A 142 -14.87 -3.43 -2.87
N ALA A 143 -15.75 -2.86 -3.69
CA ALA A 143 -17.03 -2.33 -3.23
C ALA A 143 -17.93 -3.44 -2.66
N LEU A 144 -18.00 -4.60 -3.34
CA LEU A 144 -18.71 -5.76 -2.81
C LEU A 144 -18.06 -6.26 -1.50
N ARG A 145 -16.72 -6.27 -1.43
CA ARG A 145 -15.97 -6.62 -0.22
C ARG A 145 -16.35 -5.71 0.95
N LEU A 146 -16.39 -4.39 0.72
CA LEU A 146 -16.77 -3.40 1.71
C LEU A 146 -18.18 -3.64 2.24
N VAL A 147 -19.15 -3.82 1.34
CA VAL A 147 -20.55 -4.07 1.73
C VAL A 147 -20.66 -5.36 2.54
N CYS A 148 -20.07 -6.46 2.05
CA CYS A 148 -20.15 -7.76 2.71
C CYS A 148 -19.51 -7.75 4.10
N VAL A 149 -18.35 -7.10 4.27
CA VAL A 149 -17.65 -7.08 5.56
C VAL A 149 -18.40 -6.24 6.59
N VAL A 150 -18.90 -5.07 6.17
CA VAL A 150 -19.67 -4.19 7.06
C VAL A 150 -20.95 -4.90 7.50
N ALA A 151 -21.72 -5.49 6.58
CA ALA A 151 -22.92 -6.24 6.89
C ALA A 151 -22.64 -7.44 7.81
N ALA A 152 -21.60 -8.24 7.50
CA ALA A 152 -21.26 -9.42 8.28
C ALA A 152 -20.79 -9.09 9.70
N LEU A 153 -20.03 -8.00 9.88
CA LEU A 153 -19.60 -7.57 11.22
C LEU A 153 -20.72 -6.87 11.98
N ALA A 154 -21.56 -6.06 11.33
CA ALA A 154 -22.65 -5.32 11.98
C ALA A 154 -23.69 -6.23 12.67
N VAL A 155 -23.86 -7.46 12.17
CA VAL A 155 -24.80 -8.44 12.79
C VAL A 155 -24.17 -9.28 13.91
N GLN A 156 -22.88 -9.03 14.26
CA GLN A 156 -22.25 -9.77 15.35
C GLN A 156 -22.69 -9.21 16.71
N PRO A 157 -22.83 -10.08 17.72
CA PRO A 157 -23.20 -9.65 19.07
C PRO A 157 -22.07 -8.82 19.69
N SER A 158 -22.44 -7.90 20.58
CA SER A 158 -21.50 -7.25 21.49
C SER A 158 -20.81 -8.28 22.39
N GLY A 159 -19.50 -8.14 22.58
CA GLY A 159 -18.69 -9.12 23.30
C GLY A 159 -18.21 -10.30 22.45
N ALA A 160 -18.31 -10.22 21.11
CA ALA A 160 -17.79 -11.24 20.22
C ALA A 160 -16.28 -11.46 20.43
N SER A 161 -15.85 -12.73 20.43
CA SER A 161 -14.44 -13.07 20.57
C SER A 161 -13.63 -12.63 19.35
N ALA A 162 -12.35 -12.32 19.56
CA ALA A 162 -11.42 -11.94 18.47
C ALA A 162 -11.39 -12.98 17.36
N GLY A 163 -11.33 -14.29 17.70
CA GLY A 163 -11.33 -15.36 16.71
C GLY A 163 -12.59 -15.36 15.84
N ARG A 164 -13.77 -15.15 16.44
CA ARG A 164 -15.03 -15.03 15.69
C ARG A 164 -15.01 -13.82 14.74
N LEU A 165 -14.56 -12.66 15.22
CA LEU A 165 -14.50 -11.45 14.40
C LEU A 165 -13.53 -11.60 13.23
N VAL A 166 -12.35 -12.22 13.44
CA VAL A 166 -11.37 -12.52 12.39
C VAL A 166 -11.96 -13.50 11.37
N LEU A 167 -12.63 -14.55 11.82
CA LEU A 167 -13.26 -15.52 10.93
C LEU A 167 -14.36 -14.89 10.07
N VAL A 168 -15.26 -14.13 10.68
CA VAL A 168 -16.36 -13.45 9.98
C VAL A 168 -15.82 -12.42 8.99
N TRP A 169 -14.84 -11.61 9.40
CA TRP A 169 -14.13 -10.67 8.53
C TRP A 169 -13.50 -11.38 7.33
N GLY A 170 -12.80 -12.48 7.55
CA GLY A 170 -12.15 -13.24 6.48
C GLY A 170 -13.15 -13.91 5.53
N LEU A 171 -14.17 -14.62 6.06
CA LEU A 171 -15.19 -15.28 5.26
C LEU A 171 -16.05 -14.32 4.45
N SER A 172 -16.27 -13.10 4.93
CA SER A 172 -16.97 -12.05 4.18
C SER A 172 -16.27 -11.65 2.88
N ALA A 173 -15.02 -12.11 2.64
CA ALA A 173 -14.32 -11.94 1.37
C ALA A 173 -14.83 -12.90 0.26
N LEU A 174 -15.50 -14.00 0.59
CA LEU A 174 -15.90 -15.02 -0.38
C LEU A 174 -16.72 -14.47 -1.55
N PRO A 175 -17.76 -13.64 -1.37
CA PRO A 175 -18.51 -13.09 -2.48
C PRO A 175 -17.63 -12.22 -3.41
N ALA A 176 -16.76 -11.37 -2.85
CA ALA A 176 -15.86 -10.51 -3.59
C ALA A 176 -14.78 -11.33 -4.33
N LEU A 177 -14.24 -12.36 -3.70
CA LEU A 177 -13.31 -13.31 -4.34
C LEU A 177 -14.00 -14.04 -5.50
N GLY A 178 -15.21 -14.55 -5.29
CA GLY A 178 -16.00 -15.21 -6.34
C GLY A 178 -16.26 -14.30 -7.53
N LEU A 179 -16.70 -13.07 -7.28
CA LEU A 179 -16.91 -12.06 -8.31
C LEU A 179 -15.60 -11.74 -9.03
N GLY A 180 -14.52 -11.51 -8.30
CA GLY A 180 -13.22 -11.17 -8.88
C GLY A 180 -12.66 -12.30 -9.77
N LEU A 181 -12.74 -13.55 -9.33
CA LEU A 181 -12.34 -14.70 -10.13
C LEU A 181 -13.23 -14.88 -11.38
N TRP A 182 -14.53 -14.64 -11.26
CA TRP A 182 -15.45 -14.67 -12.41
C TRP A 182 -15.11 -13.58 -13.42
N LEU A 183 -14.84 -12.35 -12.97
CA LEU A 183 -14.44 -11.25 -13.84
C LEU A 183 -13.05 -11.46 -14.47
N LEU A 184 -12.14 -12.19 -13.80
CA LEU A 184 -10.82 -12.52 -14.33
C LEU A 184 -10.89 -13.67 -15.37
N ARG A 185 -11.87 -14.56 -15.27
CA ARG A 185 -11.97 -15.79 -16.08
C ARG A 185 -11.77 -15.59 -17.59
N PRO A 186 -12.33 -14.56 -18.25
CA PRO A 186 -12.16 -14.38 -19.70
C PRO A 186 -10.70 -14.17 -20.11
N TYR A 187 -9.87 -13.55 -19.23
CA TYR A 187 -8.49 -13.21 -19.52
C TYR A 187 -7.51 -14.36 -19.28
N VAL A 188 -7.90 -15.31 -18.42
CA VAL A 188 -7.04 -16.45 -18.04
C VAL A 188 -7.46 -17.77 -18.72
N ARG A 189 -8.53 -17.76 -19.53
CA ARG A 189 -8.99 -18.95 -20.27
C ARG A 189 -7.90 -19.42 -21.22
N GLY A 190 -7.56 -20.71 -21.15
CA GLY A 190 -6.51 -21.31 -21.97
C GLY A 190 -5.07 -21.03 -21.51
N ALA A 191 -4.85 -20.06 -20.63
CA ALA A 191 -3.52 -19.80 -20.09
C ALA A 191 -3.08 -20.93 -19.15
N ARG A 192 -1.81 -21.31 -19.19
CA ARG A 192 -1.23 -22.27 -18.23
C ARG A 192 -0.62 -21.51 -17.06
N ALA A 193 -0.89 -21.96 -15.83
CA ALA A 193 -0.21 -21.44 -14.65
C ALA A 193 1.21 -22.00 -14.58
N ASP A 194 2.20 -21.15 -14.39
CA ASP A 194 3.57 -21.53 -14.08
C ASP A 194 4.01 -20.82 -12.80
N LEU A 195 4.22 -21.60 -11.75
CA LEU A 195 4.65 -21.09 -10.44
C LEU A 195 6.18 -21.02 -10.29
N ARG A 196 6.93 -21.64 -11.21
CA ARG A 196 8.39 -21.73 -11.15
C ARG A 196 9.09 -20.36 -11.12
N PRO A 197 8.64 -19.34 -11.87
CA PRO A 197 9.26 -18.01 -11.79
C PRO A 197 9.27 -17.43 -10.38
N TYR A 198 8.22 -17.67 -9.58
CA TYR A 198 8.11 -17.13 -8.21
C TYR A 198 9.07 -17.79 -7.21
N VAL A 199 9.47 -19.06 -7.42
CA VAL A 199 10.41 -19.78 -6.54
C VAL A 199 11.85 -19.68 -7.01
N ARG A 200 12.10 -19.14 -8.21
CA ARG A 200 13.43 -19.00 -8.80
C ARG A 200 14.24 -17.92 -8.09
N ARG A 201 15.53 -18.17 -7.85
CA ARG A 201 16.47 -17.16 -7.35
C ARG A 201 16.58 -15.99 -8.35
N GLY A 202 16.58 -14.77 -7.82
CA GLY A 202 16.64 -13.56 -8.63
C GLY A 202 15.29 -13.06 -9.15
N HIS A 203 14.16 -13.65 -8.70
CA HIS A 203 12.83 -13.11 -8.97
C HIS A 203 12.73 -11.66 -8.47
N LEU A 204 12.15 -10.78 -9.28
CA LEU A 204 12.07 -9.35 -8.99
C LEU A 204 11.31 -9.04 -7.68
N GLY A 205 10.33 -9.88 -7.33
CA GLY A 205 9.59 -9.79 -6.09
C GLY A 205 10.45 -9.89 -4.83
N GLN A 206 11.58 -10.63 -4.87
CA GLN A 206 12.51 -10.71 -3.73
C GLN A 206 13.08 -9.32 -3.39
N ARG A 207 13.37 -8.51 -4.39
CA ARG A 207 13.85 -7.12 -4.20
C ARG A 207 12.76 -6.22 -3.64
N PHE A 208 11.53 -6.34 -4.15
CA PHE A 208 10.40 -5.55 -3.65
C PHE A 208 10.02 -5.91 -2.21
N VAL A 209 10.19 -7.18 -1.80
CA VAL A 209 10.04 -7.57 -0.39
C VAL A 209 11.09 -6.88 0.48
N VAL A 210 12.34 -6.83 0.05
CA VAL A 210 13.38 -6.11 0.81
C VAL A 210 13.08 -4.60 0.83
N GLU A 211 12.63 -4.01 -0.28
CA GLU A 211 12.21 -2.61 -0.32
C GLU A 211 11.05 -2.33 0.65
N PHE A 212 10.06 -3.22 0.69
CA PHE A 212 8.92 -3.14 1.60
C PHE A 212 9.36 -3.28 3.06
N ALA A 213 10.18 -4.28 3.37
CA ALA A 213 10.68 -4.52 4.73
C ALA A 213 11.52 -3.34 5.23
N VAL A 214 12.41 -2.81 4.40
CA VAL A 214 13.20 -1.63 4.74
C VAL A 214 12.32 -0.38 4.88
N GLY A 215 11.36 -0.17 3.97
CA GLY A 215 10.45 0.97 4.02
C GLY A 215 9.57 0.98 5.27
N ASN A 216 8.93 -0.14 5.57
CA ASN A 216 8.12 -0.30 6.78
C ASN A 216 8.99 -0.41 8.05
N GLY A 217 10.09 -1.17 7.97
CA GLY A 217 11.02 -1.34 9.09
C GLY A 217 11.64 -0.01 9.51
N SER A 218 12.07 0.82 8.57
CA SER A 218 12.66 2.12 8.91
C SER A 218 11.67 3.06 9.59
N SER A 219 10.42 3.09 9.15
CA SER A 219 9.37 3.91 9.79
C SER A 219 9.01 3.38 11.19
N GLN A 220 8.95 2.08 11.37
CA GLN A 220 8.70 1.47 12.67
C GLN A 220 9.91 1.63 13.63
N LEU A 221 11.13 1.43 13.14
CA LEU A 221 12.35 1.67 13.90
C LEU A 221 12.51 3.14 14.29
N ALA A 222 12.11 4.07 13.42
CA ALA A 222 12.10 5.49 13.72
C ALA A 222 11.15 5.80 14.90
N VAL A 223 9.95 5.22 14.88
CA VAL A 223 8.95 5.39 15.95
C VAL A 223 9.39 4.68 17.23
N LEU A 224 9.94 3.47 17.13
CA LEU A 224 10.47 2.73 18.29
C LEU A 224 11.69 3.42 18.87
N GLY A 225 12.62 3.89 18.04
CA GLY A 225 13.79 4.65 18.46
C GLY A 225 13.40 5.95 19.18
N LEU A 226 12.40 6.65 18.65
CA LEU A 226 11.81 7.79 19.37
C LEU A 226 11.18 7.37 20.71
N GLY A 227 10.49 6.24 20.75
CA GLY A 227 9.87 5.73 21.98
C GLY A 227 10.87 5.41 23.10
N VAL A 228 12.14 5.15 22.76
CA VAL A 228 13.23 4.93 23.74
C VAL A 228 13.76 6.25 24.31
N PHE A 229 13.80 7.32 23.50
CA PHE A 229 14.44 8.60 23.85
C PHE A 229 13.45 9.75 24.01
N ALA A 230 12.23 9.63 23.49
CA ALA A 230 11.22 10.68 23.48
C ALA A 230 10.09 10.39 24.48
N THR A 231 9.37 11.45 24.85
CA THR A 231 8.17 11.30 25.65
C THR A 231 7.05 10.62 24.87
N PRO A 232 6.15 9.85 25.50
CA PRO A 232 4.99 9.26 24.84
C PRO A 232 4.12 10.29 24.10
N LEU A 233 4.05 11.52 24.62
CA LEU A 233 3.35 12.63 24.00
C LEU A 233 3.96 13.03 22.65
N ALA A 234 5.29 13.05 22.54
CA ALA A 234 5.98 13.37 21.29
C ALA A 234 5.71 12.32 20.18
N VAL A 235 5.75 11.04 20.56
CA VAL A 235 5.41 9.93 19.64
C VAL A 235 3.94 10.00 19.25
N GLY A 236 3.04 10.29 20.20
CA GLY A 236 1.60 10.48 19.96
C GLY A 236 1.32 11.64 19.00
N ALA A 237 2.01 12.78 19.19
CA ALA A 237 1.87 13.96 18.32
C ALA A 237 2.30 13.67 16.88
N LEU A 238 3.47 13.02 16.67
CA LEU A 238 3.95 12.64 15.33
C LEU A 238 3.02 11.65 14.64
N ARG A 239 2.51 10.66 15.39
CA ARG A 239 1.53 9.71 14.87
C ARG A 239 0.20 10.37 14.56
N GLY A 240 -0.31 11.22 15.47
CA GLY A 240 -1.54 11.98 15.27
C GLY A 240 -1.46 12.84 14.01
N ALA A 241 -0.38 13.63 13.87
CA ALA A 241 -0.16 14.44 12.69
C ALA A 241 -0.16 13.58 11.40
N SER A 242 0.62 12.48 11.36
CA SER A 242 0.69 11.64 10.16
C SER A 242 -0.63 10.92 9.84
N THR A 243 -1.45 10.60 10.85
CA THR A 243 -2.76 9.95 10.65
C THR A 243 -3.74 10.86 9.89
N LEU A 244 -3.68 12.18 10.14
CA LEU A 244 -4.51 13.15 9.41
C LEU A 244 -4.21 13.21 7.91
N PHE A 245 -3.02 12.78 7.49
CA PHE A 245 -2.64 12.66 6.09
C PHE A 245 -2.97 11.28 5.47
N GLY A 246 -3.67 10.42 6.20
CA GLY A 246 -4.15 9.12 5.70
C GLY A 246 -4.80 9.16 4.33
N PRO A 247 -5.72 10.12 4.01
CA PRO A 247 -6.32 10.24 2.69
C PRO A 247 -5.32 10.38 1.54
N LEU A 248 -4.18 11.03 1.74
CA LEU A 248 -3.14 11.15 0.71
C LEU A 248 -2.45 9.82 0.43
N ASN A 249 -2.34 8.93 1.42
CA ASN A 249 -1.81 7.59 1.21
C ASN A 249 -2.67 6.77 0.24
N VAL A 250 -4.00 7.02 0.22
CA VAL A 250 -4.92 6.41 -0.77
C VAL A 250 -4.50 6.80 -2.19
N LEU A 251 -4.21 8.08 -2.42
CA LEU A 251 -3.77 8.58 -3.73
C LEU A 251 -2.40 8.04 -4.12
N PHE A 252 -1.44 8.01 -3.19
CA PHE A 252 -0.10 7.48 -3.44
C PHE A 252 -0.11 5.98 -3.74
N ASN A 253 -0.91 5.22 -3.00
CA ASN A 253 -1.09 3.79 -3.23
C ASN A 253 -1.78 3.50 -4.56
N SER A 254 -2.78 4.30 -4.92
CA SER A 254 -3.44 4.23 -6.22
C SER A 254 -2.46 4.48 -7.36
N ALA A 255 -1.64 5.53 -7.26
CA ALA A 255 -0.59 5.82 -8.24
C ALA A 255 0.42 4.67 -8.38
N ASN A 256 0.82 4.06 -7.25
CA ASN A 256 1.73 2.91 -7.26
C ASN A 256 1.12 1.64 -7.87
N SER A 257 -0.17 1.40 -7.67
CA SER A 257 -0.85 0.19 -8.14
C SER A 257 -1.21 0.26 -9.63
N PHE A 258 -1.77 1.39 -10.08
CA PHE A 258 -2.27 1.55 -11.44
C PHE A 258 -1.35 2.37 -12.36
N GLY A 259 -0.36 3.06 -11.80
CA GLY A 259 0.61 3.84 -12.56
C GLY A 259 1.49 3.00 -13.50
N PRO A 260 2.13 1.91 -13.02
CA PRO A 260 3.08 1.17 -13.83
C PRO A 260 2.52 0.65 -15.16
N PRO A 261 1.32 0.00 -15.22
CA PRO A 261 0.75 -0.46 -16.49
C PRO A 261 0.42 0.66 -17.47
N VAL A 262 0.07 1.83 -16.95
CA VAL A 262 -0.23 3.00 -17.80
C VAL A 262 1.06 3.61 -18.35
N LEU A 263 2.07 3.78 -17.50
CA LEU A 263 3.33 4.42 -17.84
C LEU A 263 4.21 3.55 -18.75
N SER A 264 4.20 2.22 -18.56
CA SER A 264 5.00 1.29 -19.37
C SER A 264 4.66 1.32 -20.87
N ARG A 265 3.50 1.88 -21.24
CA ARG A 265 3.02 1.99 -22.63
C ARG A 265 3.18 3.39 -23.22
N LEU A 266 3.73 4.32 -22.46
CA LEU A 266 4.11 5.60 -23.03
C LEU A 266 5.39 5.41 -23.85
N GLY A 267 5.41 5.99 -25.06
CA GLY A 267 6.49 5.83 -26.01
C GLY A 267 7.83 6.43 -25.55
N GLY A 268 8.53 5.72 -24.66
CA GLY A 268 9.89 6.02 -24.24
C GLY A 268 10.04 6.90 -22.99
N LYS A 269 11.30 7.09 -22.57
CA LYS A 269 11.68 7.77 -21.33
C LYS A 269 11.08 9.18 -21.20
N ARG A 270 11.13 10.00 -22.27
CA ARG A 270 10.66 11.40 -22.22
C ARG A 270 9.17 11.49 -21.92
N ALA A 271 8.33 10.64 -22.53
CA ALA A 271 6.89 10.62 -22.31
C ALA A 271 6.56 10.15 -20.89
N THR A 272 7.23 9.10 -20.40
CA THR A 272 7.07 8.58 -19.03
C THR A 272 7.45 9.65 -17.99
N VAL A 273 8.62 10.30 -18.16
CA VAL A 273 9.07 11.36 -17.22
C VAL A 273 8.09 12.53 -17.22
N ARG A 274 7.65 13.00 -18.39
CA ARG A 274 6.71 14.11 -18.48
C ARG A 274 5.38 13.79 -17.77
N ALA A 275 4.85 12.59 -17.98
CA ALA A 275 3.62 12.13 -17.32
C ALA A 275 3.79 12.01 -15.80
N THR A 276 4.91 11.48 -15.33
CA THR A 276 5.15 11.30 -13.88
C THR A 276 5.51 12.61 -13.17
N VAL A 277 6.18 13.56 -13.85
CA VAL A 277 6.38 14.92 -13.31
C VAL A 277 5.05 15.64 -13.15
N ALA A 278 4.18 15.56 -14.17
CA ALA A 278 2.84 16.17 -14.08
C ALA A 278 2.01 15.54 -12.95
N LEU A 279 1.99 14.20 -12.85
CA LEU A 279 1.30 13.50 -11.76
C LEU A 279 1.90 13.87 -10.39
N GLY A 280 3.22 13.92 -10.27
CA GLY A 280 3.91 14.31 -9.04
C GLY A 280 3.59 15.75 -8.62
N GLY A 281 3.51 16.67 -9.59
CA GLY A 281 3.07 18.05 -9.36
C GLY A 281 1.62 18.11 -8.84
N VAL A 282 0.71 17.37 -9.45
CA VAL A 282 -0.68 17.27 -8.97
C VAL A 282 -0.73 16.72 -7.55
N LEU A 283 -0.03 15.62 -7.27
CA LEU A 283 -0.02 15.03 -5.92
C LEU A 283 0.59 15.98 -4.88
N ALA A 284 1.63 16.73 -5.26
CA ALA A 284 2.25 17.73 -4.38
C ALA A 284 1.29 18.89 -4.08
N VAL A 285 0.58 19.40 -5.09
CA VAL A 285 -0.43 20.47 -4.93
C VAL A 285 -1.60 19.99 -4.06
N VAL A 286 -2.10 18.77 -4.30
CA VAL A 286 -3.16 18.17 -3.47
C VAL A 286 -2.67 17.98 -2.04
N GLY A 287 -1.42 17.52 -1.86
CA GLY A 287 -0.79 17.38 -0.54
C GLY A 287 -0.66 18.71 0.21
N ALA A 288 -0.19 19.75 -0.46
CA ALA A 288 -0.08 21.09 0.10
C ALA A 288 -1.46 21.69 0.42
N GLY A 289 -2.44 21.52 -0.48
CA GLY A 289 -3.82 21.94 -0.24
C GLY A 289 -4.46 21.26 0.96
N TRP A 290 -4.26 19.94 1.10
CA TRP A 290 -4.72 19.18 2.26
C TRP A 290 -4.05 19.65 3.56
N ALA A 291 -2.73 19.88 3.53
CA ALA A 291 -1.98 20.43 4.66
C ALA A 291 -2.52 21.80 5.09
N THR A 292 -2.81 22.68 4.11
CA THR A 292 -3.41 23.99 4.36
C THR A 292 -4.80 23.87 4.97
N ALA A 293 -5.63 22.96 4.46
CA ALA A 293 -6.96 22.70 5.01
C ALA A 293 -6.89 22.21 6.46
N LEU A 294 -5.95 21.31 6.79
CA LEU A 294 -5.73 20.84 8.15
C LEU A 294 -5.17 21.95 9.06
N TYR A 295 -4.28 22.79 8.55
CA TYR A 295 -3.71 23.90 9.30
C TYR A 295 -4.75 24.96 9.66
N LEU A 296 -5.71 25.20 8.76
CA LEU A 296 -6.84 26.12 8.97
C LEU A 296 -8.01 25.48 9.73
N LEU A 297 -7.90 24.22 10.13
CA LEU A 297 -8.96 23.51 10.83
C LEU A 297 -9.19 24.14 12.22
N PRO A 298 -10.43 24.49 12.59
CA PRO A 298 -10.73 25.00 13.93
C PRO A 298 -10.36 23.98 15.02
N ASP A 299 -9.79 24.45 16.12
CA ASP A 299 -9.35 23.60 17.24
C ASP A 299 -10.45 22.68 17.78
N ARG A 300 -11.70 23.11 17.72
CA ARG A 300 -12.84 22.30 18.14
C ARG A 300 -12.93 21.01 17.32
N LEU A 301 -12.86 21.12 15.99
CA LEU A 301 -12.93 19.97 15.10
C LEU A 301 -11.66 19.10 15.19
N GLY A 302 -10.50 19.75 15.36
CA GLY A 302 -9.25 19.04 15.58
C GLY A 302 -9.26 18.18 16.86
N ARG A 303 -9.82 18.72 17.96
CA ARG A 303 -10.01 17.95 19.20
C ARG A 303 -11.04 16.86 19.10
N GLU A 304 -12.08 17.03 18.29
CA GLU A 304 -13.01 15.91 17.98
C GLU A 304 -12.33 14.76 17.22
N LEU A 305 -11.29 15.06 16.41
CA LEU A 305 -10.54 14.04 15.66
C LEU A 305 -9.43 13.36 16.47
N LEU A 306 -8.64 14.12 17.24
CA LEU A 306 -7.44 13.62 17.92
C LEU A 306 -7.47 13.76 19.44
N GLY A 307 -8.56 14.26 20.02
CA GLY A 307 -8.68 14.47 21.46
C GLY A 307 -7.59 15.40 21.99
N ASP A 308 -7.04 15.07 23.15
CA ASP A 308 -6.01 15.85 23.85
C ASP A 308 -4.68 15.94 23.08
N THR A 309 -4.44 15.05 22.12
CA THR A 309 -3.22 15.08 21.30
C THR A 309 -3.27 16.12 20.19
N TRP A 310 -4.43 16.76 19.95
CA TRP A 310 -4.60 17.75 18.88
C TRP A 310 -3.61 18.90 18.96
N ALA A 311 -3.49 19.55 20.11
CA ALA A 311 -2.63 20.72 20.26
C ALA A 311 -1.16 20.40 19.87
N SER A 312 -0.66 19.24 20.33
CA SER A 312 0.69 18.78 20.00
C SER A 312 0.84 18.36 18.54
N ALA A 313 -0.18 17.74 17.96
CA ALA A 313 -0.19 17.32 16.55
C ALA A 313 -0.32 18.52 15.61
N ALA A 314 -1.16 19.51 15.94
CA ALA A 314 -1.38 20.72 15.16
C ALA A 314 -0.09 21.53 14.93
N ALA A 315 0.77 21.62 15.95
CA ALA A 315 2.08 22.26 15.84
C ALA A 315 3.01 21.57 14.80
N LEU A 316 2.78 20.30 14.48
CA LEU A 316 3.57 19.53 13.53
C LEU A 316 3.00 19.56 12.10
N LEU A 317 1.77 20.07 11.88
CA LEU A 317 1.09 20.05 10.58
C LEU A 317 1.88 20.74 9.45
N PRO A 318 2.57 21.88 9.65
CA PRO A 318 3.36 22.50 8.59
C PRO A 318 4.49 21.59 8.11
N ALA A 319 5.24 20.97 9.05
CA ALA A 319 6.33 20.07 8.72
C ALA A 319 5.83 18.77 8.08
N THR A 320 4.76 18.18 8.64
CA THR A 320 4.14 16.96 8.10
C THR A 320 3.51 17.25 6.73
N GLY A 321 2.89 18.40 6.53
CA GLY A 321 2.34 18.83 5.25
C GLY A 321 3.42 18.97 4.17
N ALA A 322 4.54 19.62 4.51
CA ALA A 322 5.70 19.71 3.63
C ALA A 322 6.23 18.32 3.26
N GLN A 323 6.32 17.40 4.24
CA GLN A 323 6.72 16.01 4.00
C GLN A 323 5.81 15.33 2.99
N TYR A 324 4.48 15.39 3.16
CA TYR A 324 3.52 14.72 2.27
C TYR A 324 3.47 15.34 0.88
N ALA A 325 3.60 16.66 0.75
CA ALA A 325 3.70 17.32 -0.54
C ALA A 325 4.93 16.80 -1.33
N VAL A 326 6.08 16.72 -0.67
CA VAL A 326 7.32 16.19 -1.27
C VAL A 326 7.23 14.68 -1.52
N MET A 327 6.54 13.92 -0.66
CA MET A 327 6.29 12.48 -0.88
C MET A 327 5.53 12.23 -2.18
N GLY A 328 4.63 13.12 -2.61
CA GLY A 328 3.97 13.05 -3.90
C GLY A 328 4.97 13.04 -5.06
N LEU A 329 5.94 13.96 -5.04
CA LEU A 329 7.03 14.02 -6.02
C LEU A 329 7.94 12.77 -5.95
N GLY A 330 8.29 12.35 -4.74
CA GLY A 330 9.12 11.17 -4.50
C GLY A 330 8.48 9.86 -4.97
N THR A 331 7.18 9.70 -4.73
CA THR A 331 6.39 8.56 -5.20
C THR A 331 6.44 8.45 -6.72
N CYS A 332 6.25 9.57 -7.43
CA CYS A 332 6.30 9.60 -8.88
C CYS A 332 7.72 9.36 -9.44
N ALA A 333 8.75 9.83 -8.75
CA ALA A 333 10.14 9.53 -9.11
C ALA A 333 10.45 8.02 -9.00
N LEU A 334 10.05 7.40 -7.88
CA LEU A 334 10.21 5.96 -7.66
C LEU A 334 9.36 5.14 -8.64
N LEU A 335 8.14 5.59 -8.94
CA LEU A 335 7.29 4.98 -9.96
C LEU A 335 7.95 5.01 -11.33
N THR A 336 8.55 6.14 -11.71
CA THR A 336 9.35 6.26 -12.95
C THR A 336 10.51 5.27 -12.99
N LEU A 337 11.28 5.19 -11.88
CA LEU A 337 12.38 4.23 -11.76
C LEU A 337 11.90 2.79 -11.83
N ARG A 338 10.77 2.44 -11.20
CA ARG A 338 10.20 1.09 -11.28
C ARG A 338 9.84 0.67 -12.69
N VAL A 339 9.34 1.61 -13.50
CA VAL A 339 8.98 1.34 -14.90
C VAL A 339 10.22 1.27 -15.81
N LEU A 340 11.18 2.19 -15.63
CA LEU A 340 12.34 2.32 -16.53
C LEU A 340 13.55 1.47 -16.09
N ALA A 341 13.77 1.35 -14.78
CA ALA A 341 14.95 0.68 -14.22
C ALA A 341 14.62 0.06 -12.84
N PRO A 342 13.78 -1.00 -12.75
CA PRO A 342 13.29 -1.54 -11.47
C PRO A 342 14.41 -2.00 -10.54
N LYS A 343 15.58 -2.36 -11.09
CA LYS A 343 16.74 -2.76 -10.28
C LYS A 343 17.41 -1.59 -9.53
N ALA A 344 17.14 -0.35 -9.89
CA ALA A 344 17.77 0.83 -9.29
C ALA A 344 17.03 1.35 -8.04
N THR A 345 15.82 0.85 -7.75
CA THR A 345 14.97 1.36 -6.66
C THR A 345 15.46 0.93 -5.28
N LEU A 346 15.96 -0.31 -5.14
CA LEU A 346 16.32 -0.89 -3.85
C LEU A 346 17.41 -0.10 -3.12
N SER A 347 18.54 0.18 -3.78
CA SER A 347 19.67 0.90 -3.15
C SER A 347 19.24 2.29 -2.68
N LEU A 348 18.45 2.97 -3.49
CA LEU A 348 17.90 4.28 -3.17
C LEU A 348 16.94 4.20 -1.98
N GLN A 349 16.03 3.21 -1.99
CA GLN A 349 15.07 3.00 -0.90
C GLN A 349 15.80 2.72 0.43
N VAL A 350 16.80 1.83 0.43
CA VAL A 350 17.55 1.48 1.64
C VAL A 350 18.32 2.70 2.16
N ALA A 351 19.15 3.34 1.31
CA ALA A 351 20.00 4.45 1.75
C ALA A 351 19.17 5.62 2.33
N PHE A 352 18.11 6.04 1.61
CA PHE A 352 17.32 7.20 2.04
C PHE A 352 16.30 6.87 3.14
N SER A 353 15.90 5.60 3.31
CA SER A 353 15.13 5.20 4.49
C SER A 353 15.98 5.26 5.76
N MET A 354 17.22 4.78 5.71
CA MET A 354 18.14 4.92 6.86
C MET A 354 18.47 6.40 7.15
N LEU A 355 18.72 7.18 6.11
CA LEU A 355 18.98 8.61 6.25
C LEU A 355 17.80 9.36 6.87
N SER A 356 16.55 8.99 6.52
CA SER A 356 15.35 9.58 7.12
C SER A 356 15.25 9.30 8.61
N VAL A 357 15.69 8.11 9.06
CA VAL A 357 15.77 7.81 10.50
C VAL A 357 16.81 8.71 11.19
N VAL A 358 17.98 8.88 10.58
CA VAL A 358 19.03 9.76 11.13
C VAL A 358 18.52 11.19 11.24
N PHE A 359 17.88 11.73 10.20
CA PHE A 359 17.32 13.09 10.25
C PHE A 359 16.20 13.24 11.28
N LEU A 360 15.35 12.23 11.44
CA LEU A 360 14.30 12.24 12.46
C LEU A 360 14.94 12.31 13.86
N LEU A 361 15.91 11.45 14.16
CA LEU A 361 16.55 11.39 15.47
C LEU A 361 17.38 12.65 15.75
N ALA A 362 18.17 13.11 14.77
CA ALA A 362 18.96 14.34 14.89
C ALA A 362 18.04 15.57 15.06
N GLY A 363 16.98 15.65 14.27
CA GLY A 363 15.98 16.71 14.40
C GLY A 363 15.31 16.72 15.77
N TYR A 364 14.96 15.53 16.28
CA TYR A 364 14.41 15.41 17.63
C TYR A 364 15.39 15.89 18.70
N ALA A 365 16.65 15.54 18.58
CA ALA A 365 17.68 15.95 19.53
C ALA A 365 17.88 17.48 19.57
N VAL A 366 17.66 18.18 18.43
CA VAL A 366 17.87 19.65 18.35
C VAL A 366 16.62 20.43 18.75
N TRP A 367 15.43 20.04 18.26
CA TRP A 367 14.18 20.82 18.43
C TRP A 367 12.99 19.97 18.88
N GLY A 368 13.23 18.81 19.48
CA GLY A 368 12.18 17.93 19.97
C GLY A 368 11.25 17.43 18.85
N PRO A 369 9.94 17.28 19.11
CA PRO A 369 8.98 16.73 18.14
C PRO A 369 8.90 17.50 16.82
N LEU A 370 9.02 18.83 16.86
CA LEU A 370 9.01 19.69 15.69
C LEU A 370 10.25 19.43 14.82
N GLY A 371 11.43 19.32 15.44
CA GLY A 371 12.65 18.96 14.73
C GLY A 371 12.58 17.56 14.10
N ALA A 372 11.97 16.59 14.77
CA ALA A 372 11.74 15.26 14.22
C ALA A 372 10.84 15.32 12.97
N ALA A 373 9.75 16.08 13.00
CA ALA A 373 8.86 16.26 11.86
C ALA A 373 9.56 16.92 10.65
N TRP A 374 10.35 17.98 10.88
CA TRP A 374 11.18 18.59 9.83
C TRP A 374 12.29 17.68 9.35
N GLY A 375 12.87 16.86 10.22
CA GLY A 375 13.84 15.82 9.85
C GLY A 375 13.23 14.80 8.86
N LEU A 376 12.01 14.34 9.12
CA LEU A 376 11.28 13.47 8.19
C LEU A 376 10.98 14.17 6.85
N ALA A 377 10.61 15.44 6.88
CA ALA A 377 10.39 16.23 5.66
C ALA A 377 11.67 16.35 4.84
N ALA A 378 12.81 16.67 5.49
CA ALA A 378 14.12 16.75 4.85
C ALA A 378 14.56 15.41 4.26
N GLY A 379 14.39 14.30 5.00
CA GLY A 379 14.69 12.95 4.51
C GLY A 379 13.85 12.59 3.28
N SER A 380 12.56 12.93 3.29
CA SER A 380 11.66 12.73 2.16
C SER A 380 12.06 13.59 0.94
N ALA A 381 12.49 14.84 1.16
CA ALA A 381 12.94 15.74 0.11
C ALA A 381 14.24 15.22 -0.55
N LEU A 382 15.20 14.80 0.24
CA LEU A 382 16.46 14.23 -0.28
C LEU A 382 16.21 12.93 -1.05
N LYS A 383 15.30 12.07 -0.57
CA LYS A 383 14.89 10.85 -1.29
C LYS A 383 14.24 11.18 -2.62
N ALA A 384 13.34 12.16 -2.66
CA ALA A 384 12.69 12.60 -3.90
C ALA A 384 13.71 13.17 -4.89
N LEU A 385 14.60 14.06 -4.43
CA LEU A 385 15.67 14.63 -5.22
C LEU A 385 16.61 13.56 -5.80
N ALA A 386 17.09 12.65 -4.96
CA ALA A 386 17.97 11.57 -5.40
C ALA A 386 17.31 10.64 -6.42
N ALA A 387 16.00 10.36 -6.23
CA ALA A 387 15.23 9.56 -7.18
C ALA A 387 15.11 10.27 -8.54
N TRP A 388 14.79 11.56 -8.58
CA TRP A 388 14.73 12.34 -9.81
C TRP A 388 16.09 12.50 -10.49
N LEU A 389 17.15 12.73 -9.72
CA LEU A 389 18.53 12.74 -10.27
C LEU A 389 18.90 11.40 -10.88
N ARG A 390 18.49 10.29 -10.27
CA ARG A 390 18.71 8.95 -10.83
C ARG A 390 17.92 8.76 -12.13
N VAL A 391 16.66 9.20 -12.19
CA VAL A 391 15.85 9.20 -13.44
C VAL A 391 16.53 10.02 -14.54
N ALA A 392 17.04 11.20 -14.22
CA ALA A 392 17.72 12.06 -15.17
C ALA A 392 18.94 11.38 -15.81
N ARG A 393 19.71 10.64 -14.98
CA ARG A 393 20.94 9.93 -15.41
C ARG A 393 20.67 8.61 -16.16
N LEU A 394 19.42 8.13 -16.27
CA LEU A 394 19.14 6.96 -17.09
C LEU A 394 19.41 7.26 -18.56
N PRO A 395 20.04 6.35 -19.31
CA PRO A 395 20.24 6.53 -20.73
C PRO A 395 18.89 6.68 -21.44
N VAL A 396 18.82 7.57 -22.42
CA VAL A 396 17.71 7.60 -23.37
C VAL A 396 17.95 6.40 -24.29
N ALA A 397 17.09 5.38 -24.23
CA ALA A 397 17.18 4.27 -25.18
C ALA A 397 17.12 4.87 -26.60
N ALA A 398 18.09 4.50 -27.43
CA ALA A 398 18.03 4.79 -28.86
C ALA A 398 16.72 4.19 -29.43
N PRO A 399 16.09 4.81 -30.44
CA PRO A 399 15.00 4.19 -31.17
C PRO A 399 15.45 2.78 -31.57
N ARG A 400 14.60 1.77 -31.37
CA ARG A 400 14.86 0.45 -31.94
C ARG A 400 14.75 0.61 -33.44
N ASP A 401 15.84 0.30 -34.15
CA ASP A 401 15.92 0.30 -35.62
C ASP A 401 15.04 -0.78 -36.28
N ASP A 402 14.16 -1.45 -35.50
CA ASP A 402 13.29 -2.54 -35.96
C ASP A 402 11.88 -2.07 -36.36
N GLU A 403 11.63 -0.77 -36.52
CA GLU A 403 10.36 -0.33 -37.06
C GLU A 403 10.50 -0.33 -38.60
N PRO A 404 9.84 -1.26 -39.33
CA PRO A 404 9.88 -1.24 -40.78
C PRO A 404 9.35 0.10 -41.28
N ALA A 405 10.11 0.74 -42.18
CA ALA A 405 9.72 1.98 -42.82
C ALA A 405 8.28 1.89 -43.37
N PRO A 406 7.47 2.94 -43.22
CA PRO A 406 6.12 2.93 -43.79
C PRO A 406 6.24 2.68 -45.29
N VAL A 407 5.67 1.58 -45.75
CA VAL A 407 5.53 1.27 -47.16
C VAL A 407 4.70 2.40 -47.78
N SER A 408 5.38 3.25 -48.55
CA SER A 408 4.73 4.27 -49.36
C SER A 408 3.93 3.58 -50.44
N ALA A 409 2.60 3.69 -50.37
CA ALA A 409 1.70 3.40 -51.43
C ALA A 409 1.29 4.70 -52.13
#